data_124137e5530367745e06102d90f18240
#
_entry.id   124137e5530367745e06102d90f18240
#
_cell.length_a   1.000
_cell.length_b   1.000
_cell.length_c   1.000
_cell.angle_alpha   90.00
_cell.angle_beta   90.00
_cell.angle_gamma   90.00
#
_symmetry.space_group_name_H-M   'P 1'
#
loop_
_entity.id
_entity.type
_entity.pdbx_description
1 polymer ?
#
loop_
_entity_poly.entity_id
_entity_poly.type
_entity_poly.pdbx_seq_one_letter_code
_entity_poly.pdbx_strand_id
1 'polypeptide(L)'
;MAMSKPEQPAHTGSGPLFERRYWVDVQHPRQPADALLRHIERHLPDFSSDLLADFEKSKGTEGRLAVGDEYSIKILGPWNGDVRVTEVGTDFFELTTLESHPEAGRIRFSLRPHATLSDTVRFEIHSWARSRDGLVAFTYDTLGLGRRVQQQTWEVFCQRVADFSGGLLLGPVQVETIKEGEEVD
;
A
#
# COMPACT_ATOMS: atom_id res chain seq x y z
N MET A 1 -17.08 24.59 -5.67
CA MET A 1 -16.80 23.32 -4.98
C MET A 1 -16.09 22.40 -5.96
N ALA A 2 -14.86 22.05 -5.69
CA ALA A 2 -14.19 21.00 -6.47
C ALA A 2 -14.96 19.69 -6.22
N MET A 3 -15.50 19.10 -7.27
CA MET A 3 -16.15 17.79 -7.16
C MET A 3 -15.10 16.76 -6.74
N SER A 4 -15.41 15.96 -5.72
CA SER A 4 -14.55 14.87 -5.30
C SER A 4 -14.44 13.86 -6.44
N LYS A 5 -13.21 13.40 -6.76
CA LYS A 5 -12.99 12.38 -7.78
C LYS A 5 -13.70 11.08 -7.39
N PRO A 6 -14.35 10.39 -8.31
CA PRO A 6 -14.94 9.08 -8.03
C PRO A 6 -13.86 8.03 -7.74
N GLU A 7 -14.22 7.03 -6.98
CA GLU A 7 -13.39 5.84 -6.76
C GLU A 7 -13.24 5.04 -8.06
N GLN A 8 -12.08 4.41 -8.20
CA GLN A 8 -11.71 3.60 -9.36
C GLN A 8 -11.42 2.16 -8.91
N PRO A 9 -12.46 1.39 -8.54
CA PRO A 9 -12.28 0.02 -8.11
C PRO A 9 -11.80 -0.89 -9.24
N ALA A 10 -11.26 -2.06 -8.91
CA ALA A 10 -10.62 -2.96 -9.86
C ALA A 10 -11.48 -3.32 -11.08
N HIS A 11 -12.81 -3.46 -10.91
CA HIS A 11 -13.71 -3.79 -12.03
C HIS A 11 -13.80 -2.69 -13.11
N THR A 12 -13.38 -1.47 -12.81
CA THR A 12 -13.34 -0.36 -13.78
C THR A 12 -12.07 -0.35 -14.63
N GLY A 13 -11.09 -1.15 -14.26
CA GLY A 13 -9.81 -1.24 -14.99
C GLY A 13 -9.81 -2.25 -16.12
N SER A 14 -8.64 -2.50 -16.66
CA SER A 14 -8.40 -3.36 -17.82
C SER A 14 -7.23 -4.32 -17.56
N GLY A 15 -7.26 -5.48 -18.21
CA GLY A 15 -6.23 -6.49 -18.09
C GLY A 15 -6.40 -7.37 -16.85
N PRO A 16 -5.40 -8.24 -16.56
CA PRO A 16 -5.49 -9.17 -15.45
C PRO A 16 -5.47 -8.46 -14.10
N LEU A 17 -6.18 -9.03 -13.12
CA LEU A 17 -6.10 -8.62 -11.74
C LEU A 17 -4.82 -9.18 -11.14
N PHE A 18 -4.05 -8.33 -10.48
CA PHE A 18 -2.91 -8.71 -9.66
C PHE A 18 -3.27 -8.61 -8.20
N GLU A 19 -3.03 -9.68 -7.46
CA GLU A 19 -3.04 -9.70 -6.01
C GLU A 19 -1.59 -9.75 -5.54
N ARG A 20 -1.18 -8.77 -4.73
CA ARG A 20 0.20 -8.67 -4.25
C ARG A 20 0.20 -8.53 -2.74
N ARG A 21 1.13 -9.24 -2.11
CA ARG A 21 1.34 -9.19 -0.67
C ARG A 21 2.80 -8.91 -0.38
N TYR A 22 3.04 -8.01 0.57
CA TYR A 22 4.36 -7.66 1.09
C TYR A 22 4.27 -7.71 2.60
N TRP A 23 5.16 -8.43 3.26
CA TRP A 23 5.08 -8.50 4.72
C TRP A 23 6.44 -8.66 5.38
N VAL A 24 6.48 -8.24 6.64
CA VAL A 24 7.59 -8.46 7.57
C VAL A 24 7.07 -8.95 8.90
N ASP A 25 7.85 -9.80 9.54
CA ASP A 25 7.65 -10.21 10.92
C ASP A 25 8.72 -9.55 11.79
N VAL A 26 8.30 -8.93 12.88
CA VAL A 26 9.17 -8.21 13.82
C VAL A 26 8.96 -8.76 15.21
N GLN A 27 10.03 -9.26 15.82
CA GLN A 27 10.04 -9.77 17.17
C GLN A 27 10.44 -8.69 18.17
N HIS A 28 9.85 -8.69 19.33
CA HIS A 28 10.10 -7.72 20.39
C HIS A 28 9.96 -6.25 19.97
N PRO A 29 8.85 -5.86 19.33
CA PRO A 29 8.61 -4.45 19.03
C PRO A 29 8.52 -3.64 20.33
N ARG A 30 8.90 -2.36 20.26
CA ARG A 30 8.85 -1.47 21.46
C ARG A 30 7.44 -1.13 21.91
N GLN A 31 6.47 -1.26 20.99
CA GLN A 31 5.06 -0.96 21.24
C GLN A 31 4.18 -2.11 20.75
N PRO A 32 2.98 -2.28 21.33
CA PRO A 32 2.03 -3.27 20.83
C PRO A 32 1.53 -2.92 19.43
N ALA A 33 1.00 -3.92 18.72
CA ALA A 33 0.58 -3.81 17.32
C ALA A 33 -0.40 -2.66 17.07
N ASP A 34 -1.38 -2.47 17.95
CA ASP A 34 -2.38 -1.41 17.83
C ASP A 34 -1.76 0.00 17.94
N ALA A 35 -0.82 0.20 18.86
CA ALA A 35 -0.12 1.47 19.02
C ALA A 35 0.78 1.78 17.81
N LEU A 36 1.48 0.78 17.28
CA LEU A 36 2.28 0.90 16.05
C LEU A 36 1.41 1.28 14.86
N LEU A 37 0.28 0.59 14.68
CA LEU A 37 -0.64 0.89 13.57
C LEU A 37 -1.18 2.32 13.66
N ARG A 38 -1.57 2.78 14.85
CA ARG A 38 -2.03 4.16 15.06
C ARG A 38 -0.94 5.18 14.71
N HIS A 39 0.32 4.87 14.99
CA HIS A 39 1.43 5.72 14.59
C HIS A 39 1.58 5.78 13.07
N ILE A 40 1.52 4.64 12.39
CA ILE A 40 1.58 4.58 10.91
C ILE A 40 0.44 5.40 10.30
N GLU A 41 -0.78 5.25 10.80
CA GLU A 41 -1.94 6.01 10.33
C GLU A 41 -1.75 7.53 10.44
N ARG A 42 -1.13 7.99 11.52
CA ARG A 42 -0.87 9.42 11.74
C ARG A 42 0.25 9.98 10.89
N HIS A 43 1.19 9.15 10.49
CA HIS A 43 2.42 9.52 9.80
C HIS A 43 2.63 8.76 8.49
N LEU A 44 1.56 8.40 7.80
CA LEU A 44 1.61 7.59 6.59
C LEU A 44 2.67 8.05 5.56
N PRO A 45 2.81 9.36 5.27
CA PRO A 45 3.83 9.83 4.34
C PRO A 45 5.27 9.50 4.75
N ASP A 46 5.57 9.43 6.04
CA ASP A 46 6.93 9.21 6.54
C ASP A 46 7.45 7.78 6.26
N PHE A 47 6.54 6.84 6.02
CA PHE A 47 6.87 5.44 5.72
C PHE A 47 7.07 5.19 4.23
N SER A 48 6.63 6.08 3.36
CA SER A 48 6.86 5.98 1.92
C SER A 48 8.24 6.54 1.53
N SER A 49 8.78 6.03 0.41
CA SER A 49 10.03 6.55 -0.13
C SER A 49 9.78 7.81 -0.94
N ASP A 50 10.38 8.94 -0.55
CA ASP A 50 10.28 10.21 -1.27
C ASP A 50 10.81 10.13 -2.70
N LEU A 51 11.70 9.16 -2.98
CA LEU A 51 12.27 8.95 -4.30
C LEU A 51 11.39 8.08 -5.21
N LEU A 52 10.64 7.14 -4.63
CA LEU A 52 9.88 6.16 -5.39
C LEU A 52 8.39 6.47 -5.44
N ALA A 53 7.84 6.91 -4.32
CA ALA A 53 6.44 7.31 -4.20
C ALA A 53 6.27 8.27 -3.03
N ASP A 54 6.04 9.53 -3.32
CA ASP A 54 5.82 10.57 -2.33
C ASP A 54 4.32 10.73 -2.06
N PHE A 55 3.93 10.47 -0.81
CA PHE A 55 2.55 10.59 -0.34
C PHE A 55 2.35 11.96 0.30
N GLU A 56 1.34 12.68 -0.15
CA GLU A 56 0.93 13.95 0.43
C GLU A 56 -0.57 13.92 0.73
N LYS A 57 -0.97 14.24 1.97
CA LYS A 57 -2.38 14.34 2.31
C LYS A 57 -3.00 15.54 1.59
N SER A 58 -3.93 15.29 0.69
CA SER A 58 -4.62 16.30 -0.12
C SER A 58 -5.99 16.70 0.46
N LYS A 59 -6.59 15.84 1.29
CA LYS A 59 -7.86 16.09 1.97
C LYS A 59 -7.89 15.37 3.31
N GLY A 60 -8.37 16.05 4.33
CA GLY A 60 -8.47 15.55 5.70
C GLY A 60 -7.64 16.36 6.68
N THR A 61 -7.58 15.90 7.92
CA THR A 61 -6.87 16.57 9.02
C THR A 61 -5.47 15.96 9.18
N GLU A 62 -4.46 16.79 9.26
CA GLU A 62 -3.10 16.37 9.60
C GLU A 62 -3.06 15.61 10.95
N GLY A 63 -2.15 14.64 11.05
CA GLY A 63 -1.94 13.87 12.28
C GLY A 63 -3.02 12.84 12.60
N ARG A 64 -3.91 12.54 11.66
CA ARG A 64 -4.87 11.43 11.79
C ARG A 64 -5.17 10.82 10.43
N LEU A 65 -5.75 9.63 10.43
CA LEU A 65 -6.27 8.95 9.24
C LEU A 65 -7.72 8.55 9.50
N ALA A 66 -8.62 9.00 8.63
CA ALA A 66 -10.05 8.72 8.73
C ALA A 66 -10.64 8.40 7.37
N VAL A 67 -11.73 7.64 7.36
CA VAL A 67 -12.49 7.37 6.13
C VAL A 67 -12.87 8.68 5.44
N GLY A 68 -12.60 8.77 4.14
CA GLY A 68 -12.82 9.97 3.33
C GLY A 68 -11.59 10.85 3.17
N ASP A 69 -10.53 10.67 3.95
CA ASP A 69 -9.25 11.35 3.72
C ASP A 69 -8.67 10.93 2.38
N GLU A 70 -7.98 11.85 1.71
CA GLU A 70 -7.35 11.60 0.41
C GLU A 70 -5.85 11.92 0.46
N TYR A 71 -5.09 11.15 -0.31
CA TYR A 71 -3.66 11.35 -0.52
C TYR A 71 -3.36 11.43 -2.00
N SER A 72 -2.52 12.38 -2.38
CA SER A 72 -1.88 12.42 -3.69
C SER A 72 -0.56 11.68 -3.62
N ILE A 73 -0.30 10.82 -4.62
CA ILE A 73 0.91 10.02 -4.70
C ILE A 73 1.66 10.43 -5.96
N LYS A 74 2.89 10.94 -5.78
CA LYS A 74 3.83 11.18 -6.87
C LYS A 74 4.72 9.96 -7.02
N ILE A 75 4.48 9.18 -8.06
CA ILE A 75 5.25 7.98 -8.36
C ILE A 75 6.38 8.33 -9.31
N LEU A 76 7.56 7.70 -9.13
CA LEU A 76 8.69 7.90 -10.02
C LEU A 76 8.29 7.64 -11.49
N GLY A 77 8.49 8.64 -12.35
CA GLY A 77 8.06 8.64 -13.74
C GLY A 77 6.80 9.49 -13.97
N PRO A 78 6.06 9.27 -15.07
CA PRO A 78 4.89 10.08 -15.42
C PRO A 78 3.62 9.72 -14.65
N TRP A 79 3.69 8.83 -13.69
CA TRP A 79 2.55 8.23 -13.00
C TRP A 79 2.29 8.90 -11.67
N ASN A 80 1.29 9.79 -11.65
CA ASN A 80 0.74 10.34 -10.42
C ASN A 80 -0.67 9.79 -10.23
N GLY A 81 -1.10 9.62 -8.98
CA GLY A 81 -2.43 9.14 -8.68
C GLY A 81 -2.92 9.62 -7.33
N ASP A 82 -4.21 9.58 -7.15
CA ASP A 82 -4.86 9.90 -5.90
C ASP A 82 -5.54 8.66 -5.34
N VAL A 83 -5.58 8.56 -4.01
CA VAL A 83 -6.25 7.50 -3.28
C VAL A 83 -7.11 8.08 -2.16
N ARG A 84 -8.14 7.35 -1.77
CA ARG A 84 -9.02 7.70 -0.65
C ARG A 84 -9.01 6.60 0.39
N VAL A 85 -9.02 6.98 1.66
CA VAL A 85 -9.24 6.06 2.76
C VAL A 85 -10.70 5.60 2.72
N THR A 86 -10.92 4.32 2.47
CA THR A 86 -12.26 3.74 2.32
C THR A 86 -12.68 2.91 3.51
N GLU A 87 -11.74 2.41 4.29
CA GLU A 87 -12.03 1.61 5.48
C GLU A 87 -10.94 1.79 6.54
N VAL A 88 -11.32 1.85 7.79
CA VAL A 88 -10.42 1.84 8.96
C VAL A 88 -10.95 0.85 9.97
N GLY A 89 -10.17 -0.19 10.23
CA GLY A 89 -10.48 -1.23 11.22
C GLY A 89 -9.59 -1.12 12.47
N THR A 90 -9.69 -2.12 13.34
CA THR A 90 -8.89 -2.19 14.57
C THR A 90 -7.42 -2.53 14.30
N ASP A 91 -7.16 -3.32 13.27
CA ASP A 91 -5.83 -3.82 12.90
C ASP A 91 -5.46 -3.55 11.43
N PHE A 92 -6.22 -2.71 10.73
CA PHE A 92 -5.95 -2.35 9.34
C PHE A 92 -6.57 -1.00 8.95
N PHE A 93 -6.10 -0.47 7.83
CA PHE A 93 -6.79 0.55 7.04
C PHE A 93 -6.66 0.23 5.55
N GLU A 94 -7.57 0.76 4.74
CA GLU A 94 -7.65 0.49 3.31
C GLU A 94 -7.77 1.78 2.50
N LEU A 95 -7.04 1.82 1.39
CA LEU A 95 -7.09 2.90 0.41
C LEU A 95 -7.63 2.35 -0.91
N THR A 96 -8.49 3.12 -1.57
CA THR A 96 -8.98 2.83 -2.92
C THR A 96 -8.48 3.91 -3.88
N THR A 97 -8.06 3.50 -5.08
CA THR A 97 -7.63 4.44 -6.12
C THR A 97 -8.79 5.30 -6.60
N LEU A 98 -8.48 6.55 -6.94
CA LEU A 98 -9.43 7.49 -7.53
C LEU A 98 -9.24 7.58 -9.03
N GLU A 99 -10.24 8.13 -9.72
CA GLU A 99 -10.19 8.38 -11.15
C GLU A 99 -8.88 9.06 -11.58
N SER A 100 -8.30 8.61 -12.68
CA SER A 100 -7.00 9.01 -13.23
C SER A 100 -5.77 8.35 -12.58
N HIS A 101 -5.89 7.58 -11.53
CA HIS A 101 -4.78 6.76 -11.03
C HIS A 101 -4.38 5.74 -12.10
N PRO A 102 -3.07 5.42 -12.29
CA PRO A 102 -2.65 4.42 -13.29
C PRO A 102 -3.14 3.00 -13.00
N GLU A 103 -3.47 2.69 -11.77
CA GLU A 103 -4.09 1.42 -11.38
C GLU A 103 -5.52 1.63 -10.88
N ALA A 104 -6.36 0.62 -11.11
CA ALA A 104 -7.71 0.54 -10.57
C ALA A 104 -7.76 -0.58 -9.51
N GLY A 105 -8.07 -0.23 -8.28
CA GLY A 105 -8.12 -1.20 -7.19
C GLY A 105 -8.00 -0.61 -5.80
N ARG A 106 -7.57 -1.45 -4.87
CA ARG A 106 -7.46 -1.12 -3.46
C ARG A 106 -6.21 -1.73 -2.84
N ILE A 107 -5.78 -1.17 -1.73
CA ILE A 107 -4.63 -1.61 -0.97
C ILE A 107 -4.94 -1.53 0.53
N ARG A 108 -4.63 -2.60 1.25
CA ARG A 108 -4.86 -2.73 2.69
C ARG A 108 -3.52 -2.82 3.41
N PHE A 109 -3.41 -2.05 4.48
CA PHE A 109 -2.27 -2.06 5.41
C PHE A 109 -2.76 -2.64 6.73
N SER A 110 -2.12 -3.70 7.20
CA SER A 110 -2.48 -4.33 8.47
C SER A 110 -1.28 -4.55 9.37
N LEU A 111 -1.51 -4.47 10.66
CA LEU A 111 -0.50 -4.78 11.67
C LEU A 111 -1.18 -5.52 12.82
N ARG A 112 -0.75 -6.74 13.07
CA ARG A 112 -1.37 -7.62 14.05
C ARG A 112 -0.35 -8.50 14.74
N PRO A 113 -0.67 -9.02 15.94
CA PRO A 113 0.15 -10.05 16.55
C PRO A 113 0.33 -11.24 15.60
N HIS A 114 1.54 -11.80 15.56
CA HIS A 114 1.82 -13.00 14.77
C HIS A 114 0.98 -14.18 15.28
N ALA A 115 0.46 -14.99 14.36
CA ALA A 115 -0.45 -16.08 14.69
C ALA A 115 0.15 -17.17 15.60
N THR A 116 1.47 -17.41 15.48
CA THR A 116 2.15 -18.53 16.17
C THR A 116 3.38 -18.12 16.98
N LEU A 117 4.06 -17.01 16.61
CA LEU A 117 5.26 -16.55 17.31
C LEU A 117 4.89 -15.55 18.41
N SER A 118 5.31 -15.83 19.64
CA SER A 118 5.10 -14.93 20.78
C SER A 118 5.92 -13.65 20.63
N ASP A 119 5.40 -12.54 21.18
CA ASP A 119 6.03 -11.22 21.16
C ASP A 119 6.53 -10.80 19.77
N THR A 120 5.74 -11.13 18.76
CA THR A 120 6.03 -10.90 17.35
C THR A 120 4.80 -10.27 16.69
N VAL A 121 5.02 -9.28 15.85
CA VAL A 121 3.97 -8.65 15.04
C VAL A 121 4.24 -8.87 13.56
N ARG A 122 3.18 -8.99 12.78
CA ARG A 122 3.25 -8.98 11.31
C ARG A 122 2.68 -7.69 10.78
N PHE A 123 3.47 -6.96 10.01
CA PHE A 123 3.01 -5.88 9.15
C PHE A 123 2.85 -6.41 7.73
N GLU A 124 1.70 -6.18 7.13
CA GLU A 124 1.39 -6.64 5.77
C GLU A 124 0.74 -5.53 4.95
N ILE A 125 1.18 -5.44 3.70
CA ILE A 125 0.54 -4.65 2.64
C ILE A 125 -0.08 -5.65 1.66
N HIS A 126 -1.37 -5.55 1.40
CA HIS A 126 -2.11 -6.44 0.51
C HIS A 126 -2.91 -5.62 -0.50
N SER A 127 -2.62 -5.80 -1.78
CA SER A 127 -3.28 -5.04 -2.85
C SER A 127 -3.99 -5.95 -3.85
N TRP A 128 -5.09 -5.43 -4.40
CA TRP A 128 -5.86 -6.02 -5.49
C TRP A 128 -6.06 -4.93 -6.53
N ALA A 129 -5.36 -5.01 -7.63
CA ALA A 129 -5.38 -3.98 -8.65
C ALA A 129 -5.14 -4.52 -10.04
N ARG A 130 -5.66 -3.81 -11.02
CA ARG A 130 -5.35 -3.97 -12.44
C ARG A 130 -5.02 -2.61 -13.04
N SER A 131 -4.49 -2.59 -14.26
CA SER A 131 -4.22 -1.33 -14.94
C SER A 131 -5.51 -0.55 -15.16
N ARG A 132 -5.43 0.79 -15.14
CA ARG A 132 -6.56 1.68 -15.42
C ARG A 132 -7.15 1.41 -16.80
N ASP A 133 -6.28 1.24 -17.81
CA ASP A 133 -6.65 1.02 -19.21
C ASP A 133 -5.54 0.27 -19.96
N GLY A 134 -5.81 -0.07 -21.23
CA GLY A 134 -4.87 -0.81 -22.06
C GLY A 134 -3.57 -0.05 -22.37
N LEU A 135 -3.58 1.26 -22.42
CA LEU A 135 -2.37 2.07 -22.64
C LEU A 135 -1.44 2.00 -21.44
N VAL A 136 -1.99 2.11 -20.21
CA VAL A 136 -1.22 1.94 -18.98
C VAL A 136 -0.65 0.54 -18.90
N ALA A 137 -1.45 -0.50 -19.17
CA ALA A 137 -1.01 -1.89 -19.18
C ALA A 137 0.17 -2.09 -20.13
N PHE A 138 0.06 -1.58 -21.37
CA PHE A 138 1.12 -1.67 -22.37
C PHE A 138 2.41 -0.99 -21.91
N THR A 139 2.31 0.20 -21.35
CA THR A 139 3.46 0.96 -20.89
C THR A 139 4.16 0.26 -19.72
N TYR A 140 3.40 -0.26 -18.76
CA TYR A 140 3.95 -1.03 -17.62
C TYR A 140 4.65 -2.31 -18.09
N ASP A 141 4.04 -3.07 -18.98
CA ASP A 141 4.59 -4.33 -19.48
C ASP A 141 5.82 -4.10 -20.35
N THR A 142 5.81 -3.09 -21.20
CA THR A 142 6.91 -2.81 -22.15
C THR A 142 8.15 -2.25 -21.44
N LEU A 143 7.98 -1.38 -20.47
CA LEU A 143 9.11 -0.74 -19.76
C LEU A 143 9.60 -1.55 -18.55
N GLY A 144 8.77 -2.42 -17.99
CA GLY A 144 9.07 -3.20 -16.78
C GLY A 144 9.38 -2.35 -15.53
N LEU A 145 9.34 -1.02 -15.67
CA LEU A 145 9.69 -0.05 -14.62
C LEU A 145 8.61 0.04 -13.55
N GLY A 146 7.34 0.00 -13.94
CA GLY A 146 6.22 0.16 -13.02
C GLY A 146 6.20 -0.90 -11.93
N ARG A 147 6.44 -2.17 -12.28
CA ARG A 147 6.47 -3.29 -11.34
C ARG A 147 7.62 -3.17 -10.33
N ARG A 148 8.82 -2.81 -10.80
CA ARG A 148 10.00 -2.66 -9.94
C ARG A 148 9.84 -1.50 -8.97
N VAL A 149 9.39 -0.35 -9.45
CA VAL A 149 9.15 0.83 -8.62
C VAL A 149 8.09 0.52 -7.56
N GLN A 150 7.01 -0.13 -7.93
CA GLN A 150 5.95 -0.52 -7.00
C GLN A 150 6.45 -1.49 -5.93
N GLN A 151 7.16 -2.54 -6.32
CA GLN A 151 7.74 -3.50 -5.38
C GLN A 151 8.71 -2.82 -4.43
N GLN A 152 9.65 -2.04 -4.94
CA GLN A 152 10.62 -1.31 -4.11
C GLN A 152 9.94 -0.32 -3.16
N THR A 153 8.90 0.36 -3.60
CA THR A 153 8.12 1.27 -2.75
C THR A 153 7.58 0.55 -1.52
N TRP A 154 6.96 -0.60 -1.71
CA TRP A 154 6.35 -1.35 -0.63
C TRP A 154 7.37 -2.11 0.23
N GLU A 155 8.46 -2.57 -0.35
CA GLU A 155 9.58 -3.13 0.42
C GLU A 155 10.20 -2.07 1.35
N VAL A 156 10.43 -0.85 0.86
CA VAL A 156 10.91 0.27 1.68
C VAL A 156 9.91 0.62 2.77
N PHE A 157 8.62 0.63 2.47
CA PHE A 157 7.59 0.88 3.46
C PHE A 157 7.63 -0.16 4.59
N CYS A 158 7.67 -1.44 4.27
CA CYS A 158 7.80 -2.53 5.23
C CYS A 158 9.06 -2.39 6.08
N GLN A 159 10.19 -2.07 5.45
CA GLN A 159 11.46 -1.88 6.17
C GLN A 159 11.39 -0.71 7.14
N ARG A 160 10.80 0.40 6.75
CA ARG A 160 10.62 1.57 7.63
C ARG A 160 9.70 1.28 8.82
N VAL A 161 8.66 0.49 8.62
CA VAL A 161 7.80 0.02 9.71
C VAL A 161 8.61 -0.83 10.69
N ALA A 162 9.40 -1.78 10.19
CA ALA A 162 10.26 -2.61 11.03
C ALA A 162 11.27 -1.77 11.83
N ASP A 163 11.95 -0.83 11.18
CA ASP A 163 12.93 0.05 11.81
C ASP A 163 12.26 0.91 12.90
N PHE A 164 11.12 1.49 12.60
CA PHE A 164 10.36 2.29 13.58
C PHE A 164 9.91 1.46 14.78
N SER A 165 9.51 0.21 14.57
CA SER A 165 9.07 -0.70 15.63
C SER A 165 10.13 -0.93 16.71
N GLY A 166 11.40 -0.79 16.36
CA GLY A 166 12.55 -1.00 17.23
C GLY A 166 12.79 -2.47 17.60
N GLY A 167 12.05 -3.39 16.99
CA GLY A 167 12.20 -4.82 17.21
C GLY A 167 13.21 -5.49 16.28
N LEU A 168 13.32 -6.79 16.40
CA LEU A 168 14.19 -7.63 15.57
C LEU A 168 13.42 -8.09 14.31
N LEU A 169 13.92 -7.71 13.14
CA LEU A 169 13.38 -8.18 11.87
C LEU A 169 13.69 -9.68 11.68
N LEU A 170 12.65 -10.47 11.49
CA LEU A 170 12.77 -11.91 11.23
C LEU A 170 12.83 -12.19 9.72
N GLY A 171 14.00 -11.96 9.14
CA GLY A 171 14.26 -12.17 7.72
C GLY A 171 13.91 -10.97 6.83
N PRO A 172 14.14 -11.06 5.51
CA PRO A 172 13.86 -10.00 4.58
C PRO A 172 12.35 -9.80 4.37
N VAL A 173 11.97 -8.67 3.76
CA VAL A 173 10.59 -8.45 3.30
C VAL A 173 10.19 -9.57 2.37
N GLN A 174 9.06 -10.20 2.65
CA GLN A 174 8.49 -11.25 1.80
C GLN A 174 7.58 -10.63 0.76
N VAL A 175 7.60 -11.17 -0.44
CA VAL A 175 6.78 -10.68 -1.57
C VAL A 175 6.09 -11.86 -2.22
N GLU A 176 4.79 -11.75 -2.43
CA GLU A 176 3.99 -12.72 -3.17
C GLU A 176 3.13 -11.98 -4.20
N THR A 177 3.11 -12.48 -5.43
CA THR A 177 2.28 -11.93 -6.50
C THR A 177 1.51 -13.04 -7.16
N ILE A 178 0.19 -12.89 -7.22
CA ILE A 178 -0.72 -13.80 -7.93
C ILE A 178 -1.37 -12.98 -9.06
N LYS A 179 -1.34 -13.53 -10.26
CA LYS A 179 -2.00 -12.95 -11.43
C LYS A 179 -3.23 -13.79 -11.77
N GLU A 180 -4.38 -13.16 -11.88
CA GLU A 180 -5.62 -13.84 -12.25
C GLU A 180 -5.47 -14.52 -13.62
N GLY A 181 -5.81 -15.82 -13.70
CA GLY A 181 -5.73 -16.62 -14.91
C GLY A 181 -4.39 -17.35 -15.12
N GLU A 182 -3.41 -17.21 -14.24
CA GLU A 182 -2.26 -18.12 -14.17
C GLU A 182 -2.57 -19.24 -13.17
N GLU A 183 -2.71 -20.48 -13.69
CA GLU A 183 -2.69 -21.66 -12.81
C GLU A 183 -1.29 -21.77 -12.20
N VAL A 184 -1.23 -21.85 -10.90
CA VAL A 184 0.01 -22.15 -10.19
C VAL A 184 0.21 -23.65 -10.31
N ASP A 185 1.15 -24.08 -11.16
CA ASP A 185 1.65 -25.45 -11.21
C ASP A 185 2.45 -25.78 -9.94
#